data_bbe33e8f512339aa2880a333a3be6255
#
_entry.id   bbe33e8f512339aa2880a333a3be6255
#
_cell.length_a   1.000
_cell.length_b   1.000
_cell.length_c   1.000
_cell.angle_alpha   90.00
_cell.angle_beta   90.00
_cell.angle_gamma   90.00
#
_symmetry.space_group_name_H-M   'P 1'
#
loop_
_entity.id
_entity.type
_entity.pdbx_description
1 polymer ?
#
loop_
_entity_poly.entity_id
_entity_poly.type
_entity_poly.pdbx_seq_one_letter_code
_entity_poly.pdbx_strand_id
1 'polypeptide(L)' 'MSELERSREELRKQMSAQLPRELEFFRQHKREWLAEHRGQFVLIGKQTFGGFHSTYDAALRAGTRIFGLAAPFLIEQVCE' A
#
# COMPACT_ATOMS: atom_id res chain seq x y z
N MET A 1 1.98 -21.35 11.52
CA MET A 1 2.08 -19.88 11.50
C MET A 1 2.23 -19.35 12.91
N SER A 2 3.15 -18.44 13.12
CA SER A 2 3.28 -17.77 14.41
C SER A 2 2.15 -16.76 14.59
N GLU A 3 1.87 -16.40 15.84
CA GLU A 3 0.85 -15.40 16.16
C GLU A 3 1.15 -14.05 15.52
N LEU A 4 2.43 -13.73 15.37
CA LEU A 4 2.87 -12.49 14.74
C LEU A 4 2.47 -12.42 13.26
N GLU A 5 2.54 -13.53 12.54
CA GLU A 5 2.15 -13.59 11.14
C GLU A 5 0.63 -13.44 10.97
N ARG A 6 -0.15 -14.06 11.86
CA ARG A 6 -1.60 -13.89 11.89
C ARG A 6 -2.01 -12.45 12.11
N SER A 7 -1.37 -11.78 13.05
CA SER A 7 -1.66 -10.37 13.35
C SER A 7 -1.38 -9.47 12.16
N ARG A 8 -0.29 -9.74 11.45
CA ARG A 8 0.05 -8.98 10.24
C ARG A 8 -0.96 -9.16 9.13
N GLU A 9 -1.42 -10.40 8.91
CA GLU A 9 -2.42 -10.69 7.88
C GLU A 9 -3.76 -10.06 8.21
N GLU A 10 -4.18 -10.12 9.47
CA GLU A 10 -5.42 -9.48 9.91
C GLU A 10 -5.38 -7.97 9.78
N LEU A 11 -4.27 -7.34 10.16
CA LEU A 11 -4.09 -5.91 9.99
C LEU A 11 -4.13 -5.51 8.53
N ARG A 12 -3.48 -6.31 7.67
CA ARG A 12 -3.47 -6.06 6.24
C ARG A 12 -4.87 -6.16 5.64
N LYS A 13 -5.65 -7.16 6.04
CA LYS A 13 -7.04 -7.31 5.60
C LYS A 13 -7.91 -6.16 6.07
N GLN A 14 -7.75 -5.73 7.32
CA GLN A 14 -8.50 -4.62 7.87
C GLN A 14 -8.18 -3.30 7.16
N MET A 15 -6.91 -3.06 6.87
CA MET A 15 -6.50 -1.88 6.13
C MET A 15 -7.09 -1.87 4.73
N SER A 16 -7.06 -2.99 4.03
CA SER A 16 -7.65 -3.13 2.70
C SER A 16 -9.17 -2.91 2.74
N ALA A 17 -9.84 -3.42 3.77
CA ALA A 17 -11.29 -3.23 3.94
C ALA A 17 -11.65 -1.78 4.24
N GLN A 18 -10.77 -1.04 4.94
CA GLN A 18 -11.01 0.35 5.30
C GLN A 18 -10.71 1.33 4.18
N LEU A 19 -10.01 0.89 3.12
CA LEU A 19 -9.56 1.75 2.04
C LEU A 19 -9.98 1.18 0.67
N PRO A 20 -11.30 1.00 0.44
CA PRO A 20 -11.78 0.39 -0.80
C PRO A 20 -11.49 1.21 -2.05
N ARG A 21 -11.52 2.54 -1.95
CA ARG A 21 -11.25 3.42 -3.08
C ARG A 21 -9.79 3.38 -3.48
N GLU A 22 -8.91 3.36 -2.51
CA GLU A 22 -7.45 3.29 -2.73
C GLU A 22 -7.08 1.94 -3.33
N LEU A 23 -7.70 0.86 -2.88
CA LEU A 23 -7.49 -0.46 -3.43
C LEU A 23 -7.99 -0.55 -4.87
N GLU A 24 -9.13 0.04 -5.16
CA GLU A 24 -9.68 0.09 -6.52
C GLU A 24 -8.77 0.89 -7.45
N PHE A 25 -8.25 2.02 -6.98
CA PHE A 25 -7.28 2.82 -7.72
C PHE A 25 -6.04 1.99 -8.06
N PHE A 26 -5.54 1.22 -7.09
CA PHE A 26 -4.41 0.31 -7.31
C PHE A 26 -4.73 -0.72 -8.38
N ARG A 27 -5.91 -1.35 -8.31
CA ARG A 27 -6.33 -2.37 -9.27
C ARG A 27 -6.43 -1.83 -10.69
N GLN A 28 -6.96 -0.62 -10.83
CA GLN A 28 -7.10 0.01 -12.14
C GLN A 28 -5.76 0.29 -12.81
N HIS A 29 -4.75 0.63 -12.02
CA HIS A 29 -3.44 0.99 -12.54
C HIS A 29 -2.40 -0.12 -12.46
N LYS A 30 -2.72 -1.22 -11.79
CA LYS A 30 -1.78 -2.32 -11.55
C LYS A 30 -1.13 -2.83 -12.82
N ARG A 31 -1.90 -2.97 -13.90
CA ARG A 31 -1.40 -3.51 -15.15
C ARG A 31 -0.33 -2.60 -15.77
N GLU A 32 -0.56 -1.31 -15.72
CA GLU A 32 0.42 -0.34 -16.22
C GLU A 32 1.68 -0.34 -15.35
N TRP A 33 1.48 -0.42 -14.04
CA TRP A 33 2.59 -0.38 -13.08
C TRP A 33 3.44 -1.65 -13.13
N LEU A 34 2.84 -2.79 -13.48
CA LEU A 34 3.60 -4.04 -13.65
C LEU A 34 4.64 -3.92 -14.75
N ALA A 35 4.38 -3.14 -15.79
CA ALA A 35 5.31 -2.96 -16.90
C ALA A 35 6.54 -2.13 -16.49
N GLU A 36 6.39 -1.14 -15.61
CA GLU A 36 7.45 -0.19 -15.28
C GLU A 36 7.94 -0.29 -13.84
N HIS A 37 7.10 -0.76 -12.92
CA HIS A 37 7.37 -0.70 -11.48
C HIS A 37 7.23 -2.03 -10.77
N ARG A 38 7.41 -3.14 -11.50
CA ARG A 38 7.29 -4.48 -10.92
C ARG A 38 8.23 -4.65 -9.72
N GLY A 39 7.68 -5.14 -8.61
CA GLY A 39 8.43 -5.37 -7.40
C GLY A 39 8.52 -4.17 -6.47
N GLN A 40 8.15 -2.99 -6.95
CA GLN A 40 8.13 -1.79 -6.12
C GLN A 40 6.85 -1.72 -5.30
N PHE A 41 6.86 -0.88 -4.27
CA PHE A 41 5.71 -0.65 -3.40
C PHE A 41 5.08 0.68 -3.74
N VAL A 42 3.77 0.67 -3.95
CA VAL A 42 3.02 1.89 -4.23
C VAL A 42 2.31 2.35 -2.96
N LEU A 43 2.32 3.66 -2.75
CA LEU A 43 1.68 4.30 -1.60
C LEU A 43 0.48 5.11 -2.08
N ILE A 44 -0.68 4.85 -1.49
CA ILE A 44 -1.92 5.53 -1.84
C ILE A 44 -2.68 5.88 -0.56
N GLY A 45 -3.12 7.12 -0.43
CA GLY A 45 -3.93 7.53 0.71
C GLY A 45 -4.79 8.73 0.39
N LYS A 46 -6.02 8.75 0.92
CA LYS A 46 -6.99 9.83 0.71
C LYS A 46 -7.16 10.22 -0.76
N GLN A 47 -7.18 9.21 -1.64
CA GLN A 47 -7.25 9.40 -3.09
C GLN A 47 -6.04 10.15 -3.65
N THR A 48 -4.94 10.17 -2.91
CA THR A 48 -3.69 10.82 -3.31
C THR A 48 -2.63 9.76 -3.57
N PHE A 49 -1.94 9.90 -4.71
CA PHE A 49 -0.85 8.99 -5.06
C PHE A 49 0.43 9.42 -4.34
N GLY A 50 0.99 8.51 -3.55
CA GLY A 50 2.17 8.78 -2.74
C GLY A 50 3.50 8.31 -3.33
N GLY A 51 3.49 7.82 -4.58
CA GLY A 51 4.70 7.44 -5.28
C GLY A 51 5.04 5.96 -5.18
N PHE A 52 6.13 5.59 -5.85
CA PHE A 52 6.70 4.25 -5.83
C PHE A 52 7.95 4.21 -4.96
N HIS A 53 8.11 3.12 -4.22
CA HIS A 53 9.23 2.96 -3.31
C HIS A 53 9.83 1.58 -3.47
N SER A 54 11.15 1.47 -3.31
CA SER A 54 11.86 0.21 -3.52
C SER A 54 11.62 -0.81 -2.41
N THR A 55 11.25 -0.35 -1.21
CA THR A 55 10.98 -1.22 -0.07
C THR A 55 9.70 -0.81 0.64
N TYR A 56 9.10 -1.76 1.36
CA TYR A 56 7.94 -1.48 2.20
C TYR A 56 8.25 -0.41 3.24
N ASP A 57 9.42 -0.50 3.85
CA ASP A 57 9.84 0.43 4.89
C ASP A 57 9.95 1.86 4.35
N ALA A 58 10.49 2.03 3.15
CA ALA A 58 10.56 3.33 2.49
C ALA A 58 9.17 3.90 2.22
N ALA A 59 8.24 3.06 1.76
CA ALA A 59 6.85 3.45 1.53
C ALA A 59 6.17 3.85 2.83
N LEU A 60 6.42 3.12 3.90
CA LEU A 60 5.85 3.42 5.21
C LEU A 60 6.33 4.78 5.75
N ARG A 61 7.61 5.06 5.60
CA ARG A 61 8.17 6.34 6.01
C ARG A 61 7.58 7.49 5.20
N ALA A 62 7.47 7.29 3.91
CA ALA A 62 6.87 8.30 3.02
C ALA A 62 5.39 8.53 3.37
N GLY A 63 4.64 7.46 3.65
CA GLY A 63 3.25 7.56 4.05
C GLY A 63 3.07 8.34 5.33
N THR A 64 3.90 8.06 6.32
CA THR A 64 3.86 8.78 7.60
C THR A 64 4.16 10.26 7.42
N ARG A 65 5.09 10.57 6.51
CA ARG A 65 5.47 11.97 6.23
C ARG A 65 4.37 12.72 5.49
N ILE A 66 3.79 12.08 4.47
CA ILE A 66 2.82 12.73 3.58
C ILE A 66 1.43 12.80 4.23
N PHE A 67 0.99 11.70 4.82
CA PHE A 67 -0.38 11.58 5.34
C PHE A 67 -0.49 11.77 6.85
N GLY A 68 0.63 11.68 7.57
CA GLY A 68 0.64 11.76 9.02
C GLY A 68 0.24 10.44 9.68
N LEU A 69 0.37 10.38 11.00
CA LEU A 69 0.07 9.17 11.75
C LEU A 69 -1.43 8.91 11.90
N ALA A 70 -2.24 9.95 11.80
CA ALA A 70 -3.69 9.84 12.02
C ALA A 70 -4.46 9.48 10.76
N ALA A 71 -3.87 9.64 9.57
CA ALA A 71 -4.56 9.40 8.30
C ALA A 71 -4.20 8.00 7.79
N PRO A 72 -5.19 7.19 7.39
CA PRO A 72 -4.91 5.87 6.83
C PRO A 72 -4.34 5.98 5.42
N PHE A 73 -3.43 5.06 5.09
CA PHE A 73 -2.89 4.94 3.73
C PHE A 73 -2.64 3.46 3.42
N LEU A 74 -2.60 3.16 2.12
CA LEU A 74 -2.43 1.81 1.61
C LEU A 74 -1.04 1.66 1.01
N ILE A 75 -0.35 0.56 1.33
CA ILE A 75 0.91 0.19 0.69
C ILE A 75 0.70 -1.17 0.06
N GLU A 76 0.85 -1.24 -1.26
CA GLU A 76 0.72 -2.48 -2.00
C GLU A 76 1.95 -2.71 -2.87
N GLN A 77 2.41 -3.95 -2.93
CA GLN A 77 3.50 -4.30 -3.84
C GLN A 77 2.95 -4.51 -5.25
N VAL A 78 3.64 -3.94 -6.23
CA VAL A 78 3.29 -4.10 -7.65
C VAL A 78 3.82 -5.45 -8.11
N CYS A 79 2.99 -6.49 -8.01
CA CYS A 79 3.33 -7.85 -8.41
C CYS A 79 2.09 -8.58 -8.89
N GLU A 80 2.32 -9.66 -9.63
CA GLU A 80 1.24 -10.52 -10.13
C GLU A 80 0.54 -11.31 -9.04
#